data_3a949a95833b4cc4f9e92cd84cf90a98
#
_entry.id   3a949a95833b4cc4f9e92cd84cf90a98
#
_cell.length_a   1.000
_cell.length_b   1.000
_cell.length_c   1.000
_cell.angle_alpha   90.00
_cell.angle_beta   90.00
_cell.angle_gamma   90.00
#
_symmetry.space_group_name_H-M   'P 1'
#
loop_
_entity.id
_entity.type
_entity.pdbx_description
1 polymer ?
#
loop_
_entity_poly.entity_id
_entity_poly.type
_entity_poly.pdbx_seq_one_letter_code
_entity_poly.pdbx_strand_id
1 'polypeptide(L)'
;MGGDASSGADTLAATGQAGGGWVGSGKIRAREVGDALELTIDGLTTQAKYYKPLIYEFFRKLWRGSRPAYGDFSVEIVMEHVGDPPWMDLDNLAKAILDGIKGYVFHDDAQVARLLVERRPGERERIVVTIRPR
;
A
#
# COMPACT_ATOMS: atom_id res chain seq x y z
N MET A 1 21.80 0.88 7.63
CA MET A 1 21.53 0.91 7.07
C MET A 1 21.10 0.95 6.09
N GLY A 2 21.08 1.31 6.09
CA GLY A 2 20.21 1.53 5.12
C GLY A 2 20.49 0.97 3.85
N GLY A 3 21.52 0.86 3.51
CA GLY A 3 21.84 0.44 2.18
C GLY A 3 21.22 -0.83 1.79
N ASP A 4 20.82 -1.54 2.75
CA ASP A 4 20.33 -2.65 2.43
C ASP A 4 19.06 -2.69 1.87
N ALA A 5 18.46 -1.67 1.86
CA ALA A 5 17.24 -1.54 1.19
C ALA A 5 17.35 -1.77 -0.30
N SER A 6 18.51 -1.71 -0.81
CA SER A 6 18.67 -1.85 -2.24
C SER A 6 18.18 -3.17 -2.80
N SER A 7 18.26 -4.24 -2.06
CA SER A 7 17.80 -5.49 -2.63
C SER A 7 16.28 -5.52 -2.79
N GLY A 8 15.56 -4.92 -1.88
CA GLY A 8 14.12 -4.83 -2.05
C GLY A 8 13.75 -3.88 -3.17
N ALA A 9 14.51 -2.82 -3.30
CA ALA A 9 14.27 -1.87 -4.36
C ALA A 9 14.41 -2.52 -5.73
N ASP A 10 15.36 -3.41 -5.88
CA ASP A 10 15.57 -4.08 -7.14
C ASP A 10 14.38 -4.96 -7.51
N THR A 11 13.64 -5.41 -6.54
CA THR A 11 12.51 -6.31 -6.79
C THR A 11 11.24 -5.54 -7.13
N LEU A 12 10.96 -4.48 -6.41
CA LEU A 12 9.68 -3.80 -6.53
C LEU A 12 9.76 -2.45 -7.21
N ALA A 13 10.82 -1.74 -7.05
CA ALA A 13 10.86 -0.41 -7.52
C ALA A 13 11.51 -0.28 -8.84
N ALA A 14 10.74 -0.41 -9.82
CA ALA A 14 11.25 -0.13 -11.14
C ALA A 14 11.22 1.35 -11.46
N THR A 15 10.87 2.17 -10.50
CA THR A 15 10.78 3.61 -10.74
C THR A 15 12.11 4.30 -10.60
N GLY A 16 13.10 3.61 -10.08
CA GLY A 16 14.38 4.24 -9.83
C GLY A 16 14.50 4.88 -8.47
N GLN A 17 13.51 4.72 -7.62
CA GLN A 17 13.56 5.27 -6.26
C GLN A 17 14.23 4.28 -5.33
N ALA A 18 15.49 4.06 -5.54
CA ALA A 18 16.26 3.17 -4.69
C ALA A 18 16.51 3.82 -3.34
N GLY A 19 16.80 3.01 -2.34
CA GLY A 19 17.18 3.53 -1.05
C GLY A 19 16.04 3.88 -0.13
N GLY A 20 14.84 3.51 -0.45
CA GLY A 20 13.73 3.71 0.45
C GLY A 20 13.11 5.09 0.43
N GLY A 21 13.42 5.88 -0.57
CA GLY A 21 12.80 7.19 -0.69
C GLY A 21 11.32 7.10 -1.03
N TRP A 22 10.56 8.08 -0.58
CA TRP A 22 9.14 8.15 -0.90
C TRP A 22 8.92 8.54 -2.35
N VAL A 23 7.99 7.85 -2.99
CA VAL A 23 7.48 8.23 -4.30
C VAL A 23 6.12 8.86 -4.07
N GLY A 24 5.89 10.03 -4.64
CA GLY A 24 4.67 10.78 -4.44
C GLY A 24 4.86 11.78 -3.32
N SER A 25 4.27 12.98 -3.47
CA SER A 25 4.36 14.02 -2.46
C SER A 25 2.99 14.51 -2.04
N GLY A 26 1.93 13.95 -2.60
CA GLY A 26 0.57 14.35 -2.28
C GLY A 26 -0.06 13.44 -1.24
N LYS A 27 -1.34 13.23 -1.38
CA LYS A 27 -2.13 12.48 -0.43
C LYS A 27 -1.70 11.02 -0.33
N ILE A 28 -1.20 10.45 -1.42
CA ILE A 28 -0.79 9.05 -1.46
C ILE A 28 0.70 8.97 -1.81
N ARG A 29 1.43 8.18 -1.04
CA ARG A 29 2.87 8.01 -1.20
C ARG A 29 3.23 6.56 -0.94
N ALA A 30 4.31 6.12 -1.56
CA ALA A 30 4.81 4.76 -1.36
C ALA A 30 6.32 4.75 -1.28
N ARG A 31 6.87 3.75 -0.61
CA ARG A 31 8.31 3.54 -0.56
C ARG A 31 8.60 2.06 -0.35
N GLU A 32 9.82 1.68 -0.65
CA GLU A 32 10.27 0.33 -0.35
C GLU A 32 11.04 0.32 0.96
N VAL A 33 10.75 -0.66 1.80
CA VAL A 33 11.42 -0.85 3.07
C VAL A 33 11.82 -2.31 3.12
N GLY A 34 13.10 -2.61 2.84
CA GLY A 34 13.57 -3.98 2.70
C GLY A 34 12.85 -4.65 1.52
N ASP A 35 12.23 -5.77 1.77
CA ASP A 35 11.46 -6.47 0.73
C ASP A 35 9.99 -6.07 0.74
N ALA A 36 9.61 -5.10 1.57
CA ALA A 36 8.23 -4.66 1.69
C ALA A 36 7.98 -3.40 0.89
N LEU A 37 6.75 -3.25 0.43
CA LEU A 37 6.26 -1.99 -0.13
C LEU A 37 5.32 -1.38 0.89
N GLU A 38 5.58 -0.13 1.27
CA GLU A 38 4.73 0.60 2.20
C GLU A 38 4.02 1.71 1.46
N LEU A 39 2.69 1.71 1.54
CA LEU A 39 1.84 2.71 0.90
C LEU A 39 1.11 3.48 1.99
N THR A 40 1.17 4.79 1.96
CA THR A 40 0.50 5.65 2.95
C THR A 40 -0.49 6.57 2.23
N ILE A 41 -1.72 6.60 2.75
CA ILE A 41 -2.77 7.46 2.22
C ILE A 41 -3.22 8.37 3.36
N ASP A 42 -3.05 9.68 3.19
CA ASP A 42 -3.43 10.65 4.21
C ASP A 42 -4.93 10.91 4.17
N GLY A 43 -5.52 11.03 5.35
CA GLY A 43 -6.95 11.32 5.49
C GLY A 43 -7.80 10.06 5.45
N LEU A 44 -9.01 10.17 5.96
CA LEU A 44 -9.96 9.07 5.99
C LEU A 44 -11.27 9.53 5.38
N THR A 45 -12.06 8.56 4.91
CA THR A 45 -13.38 8.80 4.34
C THR A 45 -14.30 7.66 4.72
N THR A 46 -15.59 7.87 4.66
CA THR A 46 -16.57 6.82 4.90
C THR A 46 -16.86 6.02 3.62
N GLN A 47 -16.28 6.43 2.48
CA GLN A 47 -16.54 5.79 1.20
C GLN A 47 -15.34 4.93 0.81
N ALA A 48 -15.37 3.65 1.15
CA ALA A 48 -14.26 2.76 0.87
C ALA A 48 -13.90 2.73 -0.62
N LYS A 49 -14.89 2.80 -1.48
CA LYS A 49 -14.66 2.76 -2.93
C LYS A 49 -13.79 3.90 -3.45
N TYR A 50 -13.66 4.97 -2.66
CA TYR A 50 -12.81 6.10 -3.01
C TYR A 50 -11.34 5.69 -3.16
N TYR A 51 -10.90 4.70 -2.41
CA TYR A 51 -9.49 4.33 -2.38
C TYR A 51 -9.02 3.59 -3.62
N LYS A 52 -9.90 2.85 -4.28
CA LYS A 52 -9.51 2.07 -5.45
C LYS A 52 -8.96 2.95 -6.58
N PRO A 53 -9.69 3.96 -7.06
CA PRO A 53 -9.17 4.80 -8.14
C PRO A 53 -7.97 5.63 -7.68
N LEU A 54 -7.93 6.05 -6.44
CA LEU A 54 -6.80 6.82 -5.92
C LEU A 54 -5.52 6.01 -5.99
N ILE A 55 -5.55 4.75 -5.55
CA ILE A 55 -4.39 3.88 -5.56
C ILE A 55 -4.02 3.51 -6.99
N TYR A 56 -5.01 3.18 -7.81
CA TYR A 56 -4.79 2.80 -9.20
C TYR A 56 -4.07 3.91 -9.97
N GLU A 57 -4.55 5.15 -9.83
CA GLU A 57 -3.95 6.28 -10.51
C GLU A 57 -2.54 6.57 -10.02
N PHE A 58 -2.31 6.39 -8.73
CA PHE A 58 -0.97 6.57 -8.17
C PHE A 58 0.04 5.63 -8.83
N PHE A 59 -0.30 4.33 -8.89
CA PHE A 59 0.61 3.36 -9.49
C PHE A 59 0.77 3.62 -10.99
N ARG A 60 -0.30 3.95 -11.66
CA ARG A 60 -0.26 4.19 -13.10
C ARG A 60 0.62 5.37 -13.46
N LYS A 61 0.56 6.44 -12.66
CA LYS A 61 1.25 7.69 -13.00
C LYS A 61 2.62 7.80 -12.39
N LEU A 62 2.79 7.37 -11.16
CA LEU A 62 3.99 7.67 -10.40
C LEU A 62 4.87 6.46 -10.14
N TRP A 63 4.30 5.27 -10.08
CA TRP A 63 5.06 4.05 -9.81
C TRP A 63 5.27 3.28 -11.11
N ARG A 64 5.94 3.95 -12.05
CA ARG A 64 6.11 3.41 -13.37
C ARG A 64 7.14 2.32 -13.43
N GLY A 65 6.97 1.40 -14.39
CA GLY A 65 7.93 0.34 -14.64
C GLY A 65 7.84 -0.80 -13.64
N SER A 66 7.05 -0.64 -12.60
CA SER A 66 6.82 -1.73 -11.68
C SER A 66 6.02 -2.81 -12.39
N ARG A 67 6.37 -4.05 -12.14
CA ARG A 67 5.68 -5.19 -12.71
C ARG A 67 5.11 -6.02 -11.59
N PRO A 68 3.91 -6.59 -11.78
CA PRO A 68 3.36 -7.45 -10.76
C PRO A 68 4.23 -8.71 -10.58
N ALA A 69 4.39 -9.12 -9.35
CA ALA A 69 5.21 -10.28 -9.02
C ALA A 69 4.34 -11.51 -8.82
N TYR A 70 4.94 -12.66 -8.99
CA TYR A 70 4.30 -13.94 -8.72
C TYR A 70 4.59 -14.37 -7.27
N GLY A 71 3.96 -15.42 -6.84
CA GLY A 71 4.15 -15.95 -5.49
C GLY A 71 3.15 -15.37 -4.51
N ASP A 72 3.28 -15.77 -3.27
CA ASP A 72 2.35 -15.37 -2.22
C ASP A 72 2.78 -14.07 -1.58
N PHE A 73 1.81 -13.32 -1.09
CA PHE A 73 2.04 -12.05 -0.41
C PHE A 73 1.31 -12.00 0.92
N SER A 74 1.86 -11.20 1.84
CA SER A 74 1.21 -10.80 3.08
C SER A 74 0.87 -9.33 2.95
N VAL A 75 -0.37 -8.96 3.28
CA VAL A 75 -0.82 -7.57 3.22
C VAL A 75 -1.36 -7.17 4.58
N GLU A 76 -0.89 -6.04 5.09
CA GLU A 76 -1.39 -5.45 6.32
C GLU A 76 -1.93 -4.06 6.04
N ILE A 77 -3.15 -3.82 6.46
CA ILE A 77 -3.83 -2.55 6.26
C ILE A 77 -4.22 -2.01 7.64
N VAL A 78 -3.70 -0.85 7.97
CA VAL A 78 -4.02 -0.20 9.24
C VAL A 78 -4.69 1.13 8.96
N MET A 79 -5.91 1.29 9.46
CA MET A 79 -6.61 2.58 9.41
C MET A 79 -6.37 3.26 10.75
N GLU A 80 -5.54 4.29 10.73
CA GLU A 80 -5.23 5.07 11.92
C GLU A 80 -6.19 6.26 11.98
N HIS A 81 -6.82 6.47 13.13
CA HIS A 81 -7.81 7.54 13.27
C HIS A 81 -7.53 8.36 14.52
N VAL A 82 -7.94 9.63 14.49
CA VAL A 82 -7.88 10.54 15.63
C VAL A 82 -9.31 10.72 16.10
N GLY A 83 -9.55 10.43 17.38
CA GLY A 83 -10.93 10.46 17.88
C GLY A 83 -11.71 9.26 17.36
N ASP A 84 -12.99 9.47 17.10
CA ASP A 84 -13.85 8.39 16.64
C ASP A 84 -13.49 7.99 15.21
N PRO A 85 -13.46 6.68 14.91
CA PRO A 85 -13.17 6.26 13.55
C PRO A 85 -14.36 6.57 12.62
N PRO A 86 -14.11 6.75 11.33
CA PRO A 86 -15.19 6.90 10.39
C PRO A 86 -15.99 5.61 10.30
N TRP A 87 -17.25 5.74 9.99
CA TRP A 87 -18.13 4.58 9.84
C TRP A 87 -17.78 3.88 8.51
N MET A 88 -17.05 2.78 8.62
CA MET A 88 -16.59 2.05 7.45
C MET A 88 -16.33 0.60 7.82
N ASP A 89 -16.79 -0.33 7.00
CA ASP A 89 -16.49 -1.74 7.17
C ASP A 89 -15.06 -2.02 6.75
N LEU A 90 -14.32 -2.73 7.59
CA LEU A 90 -12.92 -3.04 7.29
C LEU A 90 -12.76 -3.97 6.09
N ASP A 91 -13.71 -4.88 5.86
CA ASP A 91 -13.64 -5.74 4.68
C ASP A 91 -13.86 -4.96 3.39
N ASN A 92 -14.70 -3.95 3.40
CA ASN A 92 -14.87 -3.07 2.23
C ASN A 92 -13.62 -2.27 1.97
N LEU A 93 -12.97 -1.79 3.03
CA LEU A 93 -11.69 -1.09 2.91
C LEU A 93 -10.65 -2.00 2.29
N ALA A 94 -10.52 -3.22 2.81
CA ALA A 94 -9.54 -4.16 2.29
C ALA A 94 -9.79 -4.47 0.82
N LYS A 95 -11.04 -4.69 0.44
CA LYS A 95 -11.37 -5.00 -0.94
C LYS A 95 -10.98 -3.85 -1.88
N ALA A 96 -11.29 -2.62 -1.50
CA ALA A 96 -10.96 -1.46 -2.32
C ALA A 96 -9.45 -1.30 -2.50
N ILE A 97 -8.68 -1.52 -1.42
CA ILE A 97 -7.23 -1.40 -1.48
C ILE A 97 -6.63 -2.50 -2.33
N LEU A 98 -7.04 -3.75 -2.12
CA LEU A 98 -6.52 -4.86 -2.90
C LEU A 98 -6.85 -4.69 -4.38
N ASP A 99 -8.05 -4.23 -4.70
CA ASP A 99 -8.43 -3.96 -6.09
C ASP A 99 -7.56 -2.87 -6.71
N GLY A 100 -7.15 -1.90 -5.91
CA GLY A 100 -6.32 -0.79 -6.41
C GLY A 100 -4.88 -1.19 -6.70
N ILE A 101 -4.32 -2.13 -5.92
CA ILE A 101 -2.94 -2.55 -6.10
C ILE A 101 -2.78 -3.75 -7.03
N LYS A 102 -3.87 -4.46 -7.30
CA LYS A 102 -3.84 -5.61 -8.20
C LYS A 102 -3.43 -5.17 -9.60
N GLY A 103 -2.55 -5.93 -10.22
CA GLY A 103 -2.03 -5.61 -11.54
C GLY A 103 -0.76 -4.78 -11.49
N TYR A 104 -0.45 -4.20 -10.33
CA TYR A 104 0.78 -3.43 -10.15
C TYR A 104 1.75 -4.10 -9.19
N VAL A 105 1.25 -4.65 -8.10
CA VAL A 105 2.09 -5.29 -7.09
C VAL A 105 2.07 -6.81 -7.26
N PHE A 106 0.90 -7.38 -7.46
CA PHE A 106 0.72 -8.79 -7.76
C PHE A 106 -0.34 -8.93 -8.85
N HIS A 107 -0.45 -10.12 -9.42
CA HIS A 107 -1.35 -10.35 -10.55
C HIS A 107 -2.79 -10.49 -10.13
N ASP A 108 -3.02 -11.12 -8.97
CA ASP A 108 -4.38 -11.42 -8.54
C ASP A 108 -4.46 -11.49 -7.02
N ASP A 109 -5.64 -11.17 -6.49
CA ASP A 109 -5.89 -11.20 -5.05
C ASP A 109 -5.68 -12.60 -4.45
N ALA A 110 -5.77 -13.65 -5.27
CA ALA A 110 -5.53 -15.01 -4.81
C ALA A 110 -4.11 -15.21 -4.30
N GLN A 111 -3.19 -14.31 -4.65
CA GLN A 111 -1.81 -14.36 -4.16
C GLN A 111 -1.67 -13.83 -2.74
N VAL A 112 -2.71 -13.23 -2.19
CA VAL A 112 -2.67 -12.73 -0.81
C VAL A 112 -2.92 -13.90 0.12
N ALA A 113 -1.85 -14.42 0.70
CA ALA A 113 -1.92 -15.59 1.58
C ALA A 113 -2.20 -15.21 3.03
N ARG A 114 -1.94 -13.96 3.40
CA ARG A 114 -2.22 -13.45 4.73
C ARG A 114 -2.71 -12.01 4.59
N LEU A 115 -3.83 -11.71 5.22
CA LEU A 115 -4.41 -10.38 5.20
C LEU A 115 -4.75 -9.97 6.62
N LEU A 116 -4.17 -8.87 7.08
CA LEU A 116 -4.50 -8.27 8.36
C LEU A 116 -5.10 -6.89 8.09
N VAL A 117 -6.28 -6.63 8.62
CA VAL A 117 -6.92 -5.32 8.48
C VAL A 117 -7.37 -4.90 9.85
N GLU A 118 -6.96 -3.71 10.28
CA GLU A 118 -7.38 -3.23 11.59
C GLU A 118 -7.53 -1.72 11.59
N ARG A 119 -8.32 -1.21 12.53
CA ARG A 119 -8.34 0.21 12.81
C ARG A 119 -7.68 0.43 14.17
N ARG A 120 -7.01 1.55 14.31
CA ARG A 120 -6.20 1.83 15.47
C ARG A 120 -6.25 3.33 15.78
N PRO A 121 -6.45 3.72 17.04
CA PRO A 121 -6.33 5.14 17.38
C PRO A 121 -4.87 5.57 17.26
N GLY A 122 -4.65 6.79 16.83
CA GLY A 122 -3.31 7.32 16.65
C GLY A 122 -3.33 8.83 16.58
N GLU A 123 -2.26 9.38 16.04
CA GLU A 123 -2.05 10.81 15.99
C GLU A 123 -2.39 11.44 14.65
N ARG A 124 -2.65 10.64 13.66
CA ARG A 124 -2.97 11.08 12.30
C ARG A 124 -4.11 10.28 11.75
N GLU A 125 -4.83 10.88 10.82
CA GLU A 125 -5.84 10.15 10.06
C GLU A 125 -5.21 9.69 8.76
N ARG A 126 -4.97 8.39 8.64
CA ARG A 126 -4.30 7.83 7.47
C ARG A 126 -4.52 6.33 7.38
N ILE A 127 -4.23 5.80 6.21
CA ILE A 127 -4.18 4.36 5.98
C ILE A 127 -2.76 3.99 5.61
N VAL A 128 -2.23 2.97 6.26
CA VAL A 128 -0.90 2.45 5.95
C VAL A 128 -1.08 1.01 5.47
N VAL A 129 -0.57 0.74 4.29
CA VAL A 129 -0.62 -0.60 3.69
C VAL A 129 0.79 -1.11 3.56
N THR A 130 1.06 -2.28 4.11
CA THR A 130 2.37 -2.91 4.01
C THR A 130 2.22 -4.23 3.27
N ILE A 131 2.96 -4.40 2.21
CA ILE A 131 2.88 -5.56 1.33
C ILE A 131 4.23 -6.24 1.29
N ARG A 132 4.28 -7.53 1.63
CA ARG A 132 5.53 -8.29 1.65
C ARG A 132 5.39 -9.59 0.88
N PRO A 133 6.42 -10.01 0.14
CA PRO A 133 6.46 -11.37 -0.39
C PRO A 133 6.48 -12.36 0.77
N ARG A 134 5.91 -13.50 0.54
CA ARG A 134 5.83 -14.53 1.58
C ARG A 134 6.61 -15.76 1.23
#